data_4675bf3e71a170afa76646dd5d3f914f
#
_entry.id   4675bf3e71a170afa76646dd5d3f914f
#
_cell.length_a   1.000
_cell.length_b   1.000
_cell.length_c   1.000
_cell.angle_alpha   90.00
_cell.angle_beta   90.00
_cell.angle_gamma   90.00
#
_symmetry.space_group_name_H-M   'P 1'
#
loop_
_entity.id
_entity.type
_entity.pdbx_description
1 polymer ?
#
loop_
_entity_poly.entity_id
_entity_poly.type
_entity_poly.pdbx_seq_one_letter_code
_entity_poly.pdbx_strand_id
1 'polypeptide(L)'
;MRVLKNILSQLHVYLVWLILGAVGWGFIFGIVTDAPAEKKLVLFAEVESIRDRELAVRLEENKPRGIRLVQVHSFDYVMFDEAGLLNADLYIVPAGSVETYRDSFLPLDADKLPPDTPELLELEGGACGIRVWDGEQGCAASYIDYGEGEYYLFLGANSLHAGETDDAAYWLIEAFLKLE
;
A
#
# COMPACT_ATOMS: atom_id res chain seq x y z
N MET A 1 -32.11 14.85 48.62
CA MET A 1 -32.32 13.63 47.81
C MET A 1 -32.95 13.85 46.42
N ARG A 2 -33.89 14.80 46.21
CA ARG A 2 -34.49 15.07 44.87
C ARG A 2 -33.51 15.65 43.85
N VAL A 3 -32.61 16.54 44.26
CA VAL A 3 -31.61 17.19 43.38
C VAL A 3 -30.62 16.16 42.82
N LEU A 4 -30.16 15.23 43.67
CA LEU A 4 -29.22 14.20 43.26
C LEU A 4 -29.83 13.21 42.23
N LYS A 5 -31.12 12.88 42.40
CA LYS A 5 -31.87 12.04 41.42
C LYS A 5 -32.04 12.73 40.06
N ASN A 6 -32.28 14.05 40.06
CA ASN A 6 -32.37 14.82 38.79
C ASN A 6 -31.00 14.92 38.08
N ILE A 7 -29.93 15.11 38.83
CA ILE A 7 -28.57 15.12 38.26
C ILE A 7 -28.23 13.74 37.67
N LEU A 8 -28.50 12.65 38.40
CA LEU A 8 -28.27 11.30 37.89
C LEU A 8 -29.14 10.97 36.67
N SER A 9 -30.39 11.44 36.62
CA SER A 9 -31.29 11.19 35.46
C SER A 9 -30.89 11.98 34.21
N GLN A 10 -30.17 13.10 34.37
CA GLN A 10 -29.62 13.86 33.25
C GLN A 10 -28.23 13.35 32.83
N LEU A 11 -27.47 12.80 33.74
CA LEU A 11 -26.10 12.34 33.49
C LEU A 11 -26.07 11.28 32.36
N HIS A 12 -27.01 10.34 32.31
CA HIS A 12 -27.05 9.34 31.26
C HIS A 12 -27.37 9.96 29.89
N VAL A 13 -28.19 11.00 29.84
CA VAL A 13 -28.51 11.72 28.59
C VAL A 13 -27.26 12.43 28.07
N TYR A 14 -26.52 13.14 28.95
CA TYR A 14 -25.26 13.76 28.57
C TYR A 14 -24.20 12.75 28.12
N LEU A 15 -24.15 11.59 28.75
CA LEU A 15 -23.21 10.52 28.42
C LEU A 15 -23.52 9.91 27.04
N VAL A 16 -24.82 9.73 26.73
CA VAL A 16 -25.25 9.30 25.38
C VAL A 16 -24.84 10.32 24.31
N TRP A 17 -25.09 11.61 24.57
CA TRP A 17 -24.71 12.68 23.62
C TRP A 17 -23.20 12.80 23.46
N LEU A 18 -22.44 12.60 24.54
CA LEU A 18 -20.97 12.62 24.49
C LEU A 18 -20.44 11.43 23.66
N ILE A 19 -21.02 10.22 23.81
CA ILE A 19 -20.64 9.05 23.02
C ILE A 19 -21.00 9.28 21.55
N LEU A 20 -22.22 9.74 21.24
CA LEU A 20 -22.64 10.03 19.88
C LEU A 20 -21.78 11.12 19.23
N GLY A 21 -21.43 12.16 20.00
CA GLY A 21 -20.53 13.22 19.56
C GLY A 21 -19.11 12.69 19.28
N ALA A 22 -18.58 11.86 20.17
CA ALA A 22 -17.25 11.26 19.98
C ALA A 22 -17.20 10.31 18.77
N VAL A 23 -18.22 9.48 18.59
CA VAL A 23 -18.35 8.58 17.42
C VAL A 23 -18.52 9.40 16.13
N GLY A 24 -19.41 10.38 16.13
CA GLY A 24 -19.63 11.26 14.97
C GLY A 24 -18.37 12.06 14.62
N TRP A 25 -17.68 12.60 15.60
CA TRP A 25 -16.43 13.33 15.41
C TRP A 25 -15.30 12.42 14.91
N GLY A 26 -15.18 11.19 15.46
CA GLY A 26 -14.23 10.20 14.98
C GLY A 26 -14.46 9.82 13.52
N PHE A 27 -15.73 9.66 13.12
CA PHE A 27 -16.10 9.38 11.74
C PHE A 27 -15.77 10.55 10.80
N ILE A 28 -16.13 11.78 11.17
CA ILE A 28 -15.80 12.99 10.40
C ILE A 28 -14.29 13.18 10.30
N PHE A 29 -13.58 12.98 11.41
CA PHE A 29 -12.12 13.08 11.43
C PHE A 29 -11.48 12.04 10.51
N GLY A 30 -11.96 10.78 10.50
CA GLY A 30 -11.51 9.75 9.58
C GLY A 30 -11.67 10.17 8.12
N ILE A 31 -12.86 10.66 7.72
CA ILE A 31 -13.11 11.11 6.35
C ILE A 31 -12.25 12.32 5.95
N VAL A 32 -12.01 13.26 6.86
CA VAL A 32 -11.25 14.49 6.57
C VAL A 32 -9.74 14.25 6.54
N THR A 33 -9.25 13.27 7.33
CA THR A 33 -7.81 12.97 7.43
C THR A 33 -7.34 11.91 6.46
N ASP A 34 -8.23 11.03 5.99
CA ASP A 34 -7.87 10.03 4.98
C ASP A 34 -7.69 10.71 3.60
N ALA A 35 -6.64 10.31 2.88
CA ALA A 35 -6.42 10.79 1.53
C ALA A 35 -7.36 10.04 0.57
N PRO A 36 -8.03 10.71 -0.37
CA PRO A 36 -8.78 10.01 -1.42
C PRO A 36 -7.84 9.11 -2.24
N ALA A 37 -8.40 8.04 -2.83
CA ALA A 37 -7.62 7.02 -3.52
C ALA A 37 -6.70 7.61 -4.61
N GLU A 38 -7.17 8.62 -5.34
CA GLU A 38 -6.42 9.31 -6.40
C GLU A 38 -5.22 10.13 -5.87
N LYS A 39 -5.04 10.20 -4.56
CA LYS A 39 -3.92 10.91 -3.90
C LYS A 39 -3.11 10.00 -3.00
N LYS A 40 -3.33 8.71 -3.11
CA LYS A 40 -2.73 7.68 -2.28
C LYS A 40 -2.07 6.65 -3.16
N LEU A 41 -0.80 6.37 -2.95
CA LEU A 41 -0.10 5.23 -3.54
C LEU A 41 -0.04 4.09 -2.53
N VAL A 42 -0.31 2.88 -2.97
CA VAL A 42 -0.40 1.71 -2.10
C VAL A 42 0.52 0.61 -2.60
N LEU A 43 1.44 0.17 -1.74
CA LEU A 43 2.33 -0.96 -1.94
C LEU A 43 1.95 -2.08 -0.98
N PHE A 44 1.67 -3.26 -1.51
CA PHE A 44 1.50 -4.48 -0.72
C PHE A 44 2.66 -5.44 -0.92
N ALA A 45 3.13 -6.06 0.16
CA ALA A 45 4.23 -7.01 0.13
C ALA A 45 3.87 -8.31 0.86
N GLU A 46 4.00 -9.45 0.16
CA GLU A 46 3.94 -10.79 0.74
C GLU A 46 5.35 -11.17 1.19
N VAL A 47 5.72 -10.78 2.41
CA VAL A 47 7.06 -10.91 2.97
C VAL A 47 6.99 -11.37 4.43
N GLU A 48 8.10 -11.86 4.99
CA GLU A 48 8.12 -12.32 6.38
C GLU A 48 7.87 -11.19 7.37
N SER A 49 8.52 -10.04 7.18
CA SER A 49 8.25 -8.85 7.97
C SER A 49 8.61 -7.57 7.22
N ILE A 50 7.96 -6.46 7.57
CA ILE A 50 8.19 -5.17 6.95
C ILE A 50 8.08 -4.05 7.99
N ARG A 51 8.99 -3.07 7.92
CA ARG A 51 8.90 -1.81 8.67
C ARG A 51 8.07 -0.82 7.86
N ASP A 52 6.77 -1.10 7.75
CA ASP A 52 5.80 -0.41 6.90
C ASP A 52 5.85 1.12 7.02
N ARG A 53 5.84 1.62 8.26
CA ARG A 53 5.87 3.07 8.52
C ARG A 53 7.19 3.72 8.11
N GLU A 54 8.32 3.08 8.39
CA GLU A 54 9.65 3.62 8.06
C GLU A 54 9.84 3.62 6.54
N LEU A 55 9.46 2.53 5.87
CA LEU A 55 9.50 2.42 4.42
C LEU A 55 8.57 3.43 3.75
N ALA A 56 7.33 3.59 4.23
CA ALA A 56 6.39 4.57 3.70
C ALA A 56 6.96 6.00 3.79
N VAL A 57 7.52 6.39 4.94
CA VAL A 57 8.17 7.71 5.11
C VAL A 57 9.32 7.88 4.13
N ARG A 58 10.14 6.85 3.94
CA ARG A 58 11.27 6.90 3.01
C ARG A 58 10.82 7.03 1.56
N LEU A 59 9.81 6.29 1.16
CA LEU A 59 9.21 6.39 -0.19
C LEU A 59 8.52 7.74 -0.42
N GLU A 60 8.01 8.41 0.62
CA GLU A 60 7.40 9.74 0.49
C GLU A 60 8.40 10.85 0.20
N GLU A 61 9.69 10.61 0.37
CA GLU A 61 10.70 11.59 0.02
C GLU A 61 10.65 11.89 -1.49
N ASN A 62 10.45 13.17 -1.82
CA ASN A 62 10.34 13.66 -3.20
C ASN A 62 9.11 13.16 -4.00
N LYS A 63 8.03 12.78 -3.33
CA LYS A 63 6.80 12.34 -4.00
C LYS A 63 6.23 13.37 -4.98
N PRO A 64 5.55 12.92 -6.05
CA PRO A 64 4.95 13.79 -7.05
C PRO A 64 3.93 14.76 -6.47
N ARG A 65 3.78 15.92 -7.12
CA ARG A 65 2.71 16.85 -6.78
C ARG A 65 1.36 16.18 -7.07
N GLY A 66 0.51 16.11 -6.07
CA GLY A 66 -0.80 15.43 -6.18
C GLY A 66 -0.90 14.23 -5.26
N ILE A 67 0.17 13.48 -5.08
CA ILE A 67 0.21 12.37 -4.11
C ILE A 67 0.37 12.94 -2.69
N ARG A 68 -0.54 12.57 -1.80
CA ARG A 68 -0.53 13.00 -0.39
C ARG A 68 0.12 11.98 0.52
N LEU A 69 -0.05 10.69 0.21
CA LEU A 69 0.30 9.59 1.10
C LEU A 69 0.81 8.41 0.32
N VAL A 70 1.86 7.76 0.80
CA VAL A 70 2.29 6.43 0.41
C VAL A 70 1.96 5.49 1.55
N GLN A 71 1.24 4.41 1.26
CA GLN A 71 0.93 3.35 2.22
C GLN A 71 1.68 2.08 1.84
N VAL A 72 2.23 1.44 2.84
CA VAL A 72 2.92 0.16 2.70
C VAL A 72 2.27 -0.82 3.67
N HIS A 73 1.94 -2.00 3.18
CA HIS A 73 1.32 -3.04 3.99
C HIS A 73 1.95 -4.40 3.68
N SER A 74 2.08 -5.23 4.70
CA SER A 74 2.27 -6.66 4.48
C SER A 74 0.91 -7.32 4.21
N PHE A 75 0.89 -8.38 3.43
CA PHE A 75 -0.28 -9.23 3.27
C PHE A 75 0.10 -10.71 3.29
N ASP A 76 -0.88 -11.54 3.61
CA ASP A 76 -0.80 -12.98 3.51
C ASP A 76 -1.74 -13.43 2.37
N TYR A 77 -1.43 -14.53 1.70
CA TYR A 77 -2.24 -15.14 0.64
C TYR A 77 -3.74 -15.20 0.97
N VAL A 78 -4.07 -15.51 2.22
CA VAL A 78 -5.47 -15.62 2.68
C VAL A 78 -6.26 -14.32 2.57
N MET A 79 -5.58 -13.16 2.53
CA MET A 79 -6.19 -11.84 2.50
C MET A 79 -6.26 -11.22 1.10
N PHE A 80 -5.73 -11.90 0.07
CA PHE A 80 -5.58 -11.30 -1.26
C PHE A 80 -6.91 -10.93 -1.92
N ASP A 81 -7.98 -11.66 -1.65
CA ASP A 81 -9.33 -11.37 -2.21
C ASP A 81 -10.04 -10.18 -1.52
N GLU A 82 -9.43 -9.55 -0.54
CA GLU A 82 -10.01 -8.37 0.09
C GLU A 82 -9.91 -7.13 -0.80
N ALA A 83 -11.01 -6.35 -0.88
CA ALA A 83 -11.13 -5.21 -1.79
C ALA A 83 -10.02 -4.15 -1.66
N GLY A 84 -9.37 -4.06 -0.49
CA GLY A 84 -8.25 -3.16 -0.26
C GLY A 84 -6.98 -3.58 -0.99
N LEU A 85 -6.71 -4.89 -1.03
CA LEU A 85 -5.57 -5.48 -1.74
C LEU A 85 -5.71 -5.37 -3.25
N LEU A 86 -6.92 -5.60 -3.79
CA LEU A 86 -7.16 -5.56 -5.23
C LEU A 86 -6.93 -4.18 -5.87
N ASN A 87 -6.87 -3.12 -5.08
CA ASN A 87 -6.67 -1.74 -5.55
C ASN A 87 -5.27 -1.20 -5.23
N ALA A 88 -4.29 -2.06 -4.98
CA ALA A 88 -2.91 -1.61 -4.80
C ALA A 88 -2.30 -1.17 -6.13
N ASP A 89 -1.38 -0.21 -6.02
CA ASP A 89 -0.60 0.24 -7.17
C ASP A 89 0.55 -0.72 -7.45
N LEU A 90 1.21 -1.21 -6.41
CA LEU A 90 2.32 -2.14 -6.52
C LEU A 90 2.16 -3.34 -5.58
N TYR A 91 2.67 -4.49 -6.04
CA TYR A 91 2.78 -5.72 -5.27
C TYR A 91 4.22 -6.22 -5.25
N ILE A 92 4.67 -6.68 -4.09
CA ILE A 92 5.89 -7.46 -3.96
C ILE A 92 5.47 -8.87 -3.54
N VAL A 93 5.82 -9.85 -4.35
CA VAL A 93 5.44 -11.25 -4.12
C VAL A 93 6.63 -12.20 -4.32
N PRO A 94 6.72 -13.31 -3.56
CA PRO A 94 7.71 -14.33 -3.78
C PRO A 94 7.47 -15.05 -5.11
N ALA A 95 8.54 -15.53 -5.73
CA ALA A 95 8.49 -16.26 -7.01
C ALA A 95 7.43 -17.38 -7.04
N GLY A 96 7.26 -18.08 -5.90
CA GLY A 96 6.28 -19.17 -5.77
C GLY A 96 4.82 -18.73 -5.82
N SER A 97 4.52 -17.46 -5.53
CA SER A 97 3.16 -16.92 -5.53
C SER A 97 2.78 -16.21 -6.83
N VAL A 98 3.73 -15.96 -7.73
CA VAL A 98 3.53 -15.14 -8.93
C VAL A 98 2.39 -15.66 -9.81
N GLU A 99 2.38 -16.96 -10.11
CA GLU A 99 1.32 -17.55 -10.95
C GLU A 99 -0.06 -17.49 -10.32
N THR A 100 -0.13 -17.47 -9.00
CA THR A 100 -1.39 -17.38 -8.26
C THR A 100 -2.05 -16.01 -8.42
N TYR A 101 -1.25 -14.95 -8.48
CA TYR A 101 -1.73 -13.56 -8.57
C TYR A 101 -1.66 -12.97 -9.98
N ARG A 102 -1.31 -13.75 -10.98
CA ARG A 102 -1.02 -13.33 -12.34
C ARG A 102 -2.06 -12.37 -12.93
N ASP A 103 -3.34 -12.68 -12.76
CA ASP A 103 -4.45 -11.87 -13.30
C ASP A 103 -4.61 -10.52 -12.59
N SER A 104 -3.88 -10.30 -11.50
CA SER A 104 -3.88 -9.06 -10.72
C SER A 104 -2.77 -8.09 -11.14
N PHE A 105 -1.96 -8.44 -12.15
CA PHE A 105 -0.83 -7.65 -12.58
C PHE A 105 -1.03 -7.06 -13.97
N LEU A 106 -0.52 -5.83 -14.17
CA LEU A 106 -0.43 -5.18 -15.47
C LEU A 106 0.95 -5.38 -16.09
N PRO A 107 1.02 -5.41 -17.44
CA PRO A 107 2.28 -5.30 -18.16
C PRO A 107 2.96 -3.97 -17.81
N LEU A 108 4.28 -4.03 -17.60
CA LEU A 108 5.09 -2.84 -17.39
C LEU A 108 5.43 -2.20 -18.75
N ASP A 109 5.34 -0.89 -18.81
CA ASP A 109 5.81 -0.10 -19.95
C ASP A 109 7.33 0.11 -19.79
N ALA A 110 8.12 -0.56 -20.64
CA ALA A 110 9.57 -0.52 -20.59
C ALA A 110 10.14 0.90 -20.79
N ASP A 111 9.43 1.75 -21.54
CA ASP A 111 9.87 3.13 -21.80
C ASP A 111 9.77 4.03 -20.54
N LYS A 112 8.97 3.60 -19.55
CA LYS A 112 8.75 4.32 -18.29
C LYS A 112 9.65 3.81 -17.15
N LEU A 113 10.35 2.70 -17.36
CA LEU A 113 11.23 2.12 -16.34
C LEU A 113 12.58 2.85 -16.28
N PRO A 114 13.20 2.93 -15.09
CA PRO A 114 14.57 3.43 -14.97
C PRO A 114 15.54 2.60 -15.81
N PRO A 115 16.61 3.21 -16.37
CA PRO A 115 17.62 2.51 -17.17
C PRO A 115 18.38 1.43 -16.40
N ASP A 116 18.45 1.57 -15.08
CA ASP A 116 19.14 0.64 -14.18
C ASP A 116 18.16 -0.39 -13.56
N THR A 117 17.01 -0.60 -14.20
CA THR A 117 16.02 -1.59 -13.73
C THR A 117 16.64 -2.98 -13.70
N PRO A 118 16.50 -3.72 -12.58
CA PRO A 118 16.94 -5.09 -12.47
C PRO A 118 16.27 -6.03 -13.49
N GLU A 119 16.65 -7.30 -13.45
CA GLU A 119 16.09 -8.33 -14.33
C GLU A 119 14.57 -8.37 -14.31
N LEU A 120 13.98 -8.43 -15.49
CA LEU A 120 12.54 -8.51 -15.69
C LEU A 120 12.07 -9.95 -15.82
N LEU A 121 10.99 -10.30 -15.16
CA LEU A 121 10.27 -11.54 -15.30
C LEU A 121 9.09 -11.34 -16.26
N GLU A 122 9.10 -11.98 -17.41
CA GLU A 122 7.97 -12.00 -18.32
C GLU A 122 7.02 -13.16 -17.97
N LEU A 123 5.74 -12.84 -17.84
CA LEU A 123 4.68 -13.82 -17.66
C LEU A 123 3.92 -14.04 -18.96
N GLU A 124 3.33 -15.24 -19.13
CA GLU A 124 2.39 -15.48 -20.23
C GLU A 124 1.22 -14.50 -20.11
N GLY A 125 0.99 -13.68 -21.13
CA GLY A 125 0.00 -12.60 -21.12
C GLY A 125 0.60 -11.20 -21.01
N GLY A 126 1.95 -11.08 -20.89
CA GLY A 126 2.68 -9.82 -21.02
C GLY A 126 2.90 -9.06 -19.70
N ALA A 127 2.46 -9.59 -18.55
CA ALA A 127 2.81 -8.97 -17.28
C ALA A 127 4.29 -9.20 -16.98
N CYS A 128 5.01 -8.11 -16.63
CA CYS A 128 6.42 -8.15 -16.26
C CYS A 128 6.58 -7.84 -14.80
N GLY A 129 7.32 -8.69 -14.08
CA GLY A 129 7.80 -8.40 -12.72
C GLY A 129 9.22 -7.87 -12.75
N ILE A 130 9.57 -6.99 -11.85
CA ILE A 130 10.95 -6.53 -11.63
C ILE A 130 11.50 -7.31 -10.45
N ARG A 131 12.61 -8.03 -10.63
CA ARG A 131 13.25 -8.72 -9.51
C ARG A 131 13.81 -7.70 -8.52
N VAL A 132 13.29 -7.69 -7.31
CA VAL A 132 13.70 -6.77 -6.23
C VAL A 132 14.55 -7.44 -5.16
N TRP A 133 14.55 -8.77 -5.12
CA TRP A 133 15.35 -9.57 -4.20
C TRP A 133 15.78 -10.88 -4.89
N ASP A 134 17.06 -11.26 -4.83
CA ASP A 134 17.61 -12.45 -5.48
C ASP A 134 17.84 -13.64 -4.55
N GLY A 135 17.43 -13.53 -3.29
CA GLY A 135 17.66 -14.51 -2.23
C GLY A 135 18.80 -14.13 -1.26
N GLU A 136 19.66 -13.17 -1.64
CA GLU A 136 20.78 -12.73 -0.81
C GLU A 136 20.84 -11.20 -0.68
N GLN A 137 20.51 -10.49 -1.76
CA GLN A 137 20.58 -9.03 -1.82
C GLN A 137 19.48 -8.44 -2.70
N GLY A 138 19.17 -7.17 -2.49
CA GLY A 138 18.17 -6.46 -3.31
C GLY A 138 17.73 -5.13 -2.71
N CYS A 139 16.65 -4.60 -3.25
CA CYS A 139 16.12 -3.30 -2.90
C CYS A 139 15.46 -3.32 -1.52
N ALA A 140 15.54 -2.21 -0.80
CA ALA A 140 14.85 -1.98 0.48
C ALA A 140 15.13 -3.03 1.57
N ALA A 141 16.26 -3.77 1.51
CA ALA A 141 16.64 -4.79 2.48
C ALA A 141 16.74 -4.27 3.93
N SER A 142 16.99 -2.96 4.08
CA SER A 142 16.98 -2.30 5.41
C SER A 142 15.58 -2.20 6.02
N TYR A 143 14.52 -2.37 5.25
CA TYR A 143 13.12 -2.19 5.65
C TYR A 143 12.28 -3.45 5.54
N ILE A 144 12.68 -4.38 4.67
CA ILE A 144 11.93 -5.60 4.33
C ILE A 144 12.78 -6.82 4.64
N ASP A 145 12.19 -7.76 5.37
CA ASP A 145 12.69 -9.11 5.52
C ASP A 145 11.94 -9.99 4.53
N TYR A 146 12.61 -10.30 3.43
CA TYR A 146 12.01 -11.00 2.29
C TYR A 146 11.80 -12.51 2.55
N GLY A 147 12.51 -13.09 3.49
CA GLY A 147 12.52 -14.54 3.63
C GLY A 147 13.34 -15.26 2.56
N GLU A 148 13.04 -16.54 2.36
CA GLU A 148 13.77 -17.38 1.41
C GLU A 148 13.31 -17.18 -0.04
N GLY A 149 14.26 -17.20 -0.99
CA GLY A 149 13.99 -17.16 -2.42
C GLY A 149 13.95 -15.77 -3.05
N GLU A 150 13.52 -15.73 -4.29
CA GLU A 150 13.43 -14.48 -5.08
C GLU A 150 12.09 -13.79 -4.91
N TYR A 151 12.10 -12.46 -4.97
CA TYR A 151 10.90 -11.63 -4.91
C TYR A 151 10.84 -10.65 -6.08
N TYR A 152 9.61 -10.45 -6.54
CA TYR A 152 9.32 -9.61 -7.70
C TYR A 152 8.31 -8.52 -7.37
N LEU A 153 8.54 -7.35 -7.94
CA LEU A 153 7.67 -6.18 -7.87
C LEU A 153 6.80 -6.13 -9.13
N PHE A 154 5.50 -6.02 -8.95
CA PHE A 154 4.51 -5.96 -10.02
C PHE A 154 3.65 -4.70 -9.93
N LEU A 155 3.19 -4.24 -11.09
CA LEU A 155 2.19 -3.20 -11.21
C LEU A 155 0.79 -3.78 -11.06
N GLY A 156 -0.05 -3.19 -10.22
CA GLY A 156 -1.41 -3.67 -9.95
C GLY A 156 -2.39 -3.42 -11.10
N ALA A 157 -3.20 -4.43 -11.44
CA ALA A 157 -4.18 -4.36 -12.52
C ALA A 157 -5.25 -3.26 -12.30
N ASN A 158 -5.55 -2.94 -11.06
CA ASN A 158 -6.53 -1.91 -10.70
C ASN A 158 -5.88 -0.62 -10.19
N SER A 159 -4.58 -0.41 -10.44
CA SER A 159 -3.91 0.83 -10.07
C SER A 159 -4.57 2.03 -10.75
N LEU A 160 -4.89 3.04 -9.96
CA LEU A 160 -5.40 4.32 -10.45
C LEU A 160 -4.29 5.22 -11.01
N HIS A 161 -3.03 4.84 -10.79
CA HIS A 161 -1.83 5.63 -11.05
C HIS A 161 -0.92 5.02 -12.13
N ALA A 162 -1.45 4.09 -12.93
CA ALA A 162 -0.74 3.42 -14.02
C ALA A 162 -1.30 3.78 -15.42
N GLY A 163 -2.02 4.90 -15.54
CA GLY A 163 -2.65 5.36 -16.77
C GLY A 163 -1.69 6.10 -17.70
N GLU A 164 -2.19 6.50 -18.88
CA GLU A 164 -1.42 7.28 -19.86
C GLU A 164 -1.03 8.67 -19.35
N THR A 165 -1.82 9.23 -18.44
CA THR A 165 -1.65 10.60 -17.92
C THR A 165 -1.17 10.66 -16.46
N ASP A 166 -1.11 9.52 -15.80
CA ASP A 166 -0.67 9.41 -14.39
C ASP A 166 0.41 8.35 -14.26
N ASP A 167 1.63 8.80 -14.06
CA ASP A 167 2.83 7.97 -13.93
C ASP A 167 3.27 7.79 -12.46
N ALA A 168 2.40 8.07 -11.50
CA ALA A 168 2.78 8.05 -10.09
C ALA A 168 3.16 6.64 -9.61
N ALA A 169 2.58 5.57 -10.19
CA ALA A 169 3.00 4.20 -9.91
C ALA A 169 4.43 3.92 -10.40
N TYR A 170 4.82 4.43 -11.58
CA TYR A 170 6.19 4.30 -12.10
C TYR A 170 7.19 5.11 -11.28
N TRP A 171 6.78 6.29 -10.80
CA TRP A 171 7.58 7.02 -9.84
C TRP A 171 7.81 6.20 -8.56
N LEU A 172 6.80 5.50 -8.05
CA LEU A 172 6.93 4.65 -6.87
C LEU A 172 7.87 3.46 -7.13
N ILE A 173 7.81 2.85 -8.32
CA ILE A 173 8.77 1.83 -8.76
C ILE A 173 10.20 2.40 -8.71
N GLU A 174 10.43 3.54 -9.33
CA GLU A 174 11.75 4.19 -9.35
C GLU A 174 12.25 4.51 -7.93
N ALA A 175 11.37 5.06 -7.08
CA ALA A 175 11.70 5.37 -5.70
C ALA A 175 12.07 4.12 -4.90
N PHE A 176 11.35 3.01 -5.11
CA PHE A 176 11.61 1.74 -4.46
C PHE A 176 12.94 1.10 -4.90
N LEU A 177 13.20 1.09 -6.20
CA LEU A 177 14.44 0.50 -6.77
C LEU A 177 15.73 1.22 -6.32
N LYS A 178 15.62 2.48 -5.89
CA LYS A 178 16.75 3.26 -5.35
C LYS A 178 17.04 3.02 -3.86
N LEU A 179 16.23 2.22 -3.18
CA LEU A 179 16.45 1.88 -1.77
C LEU A 179 17.44 0.72 -1.65
N GLU A 180 18.52 0.95 -0.93
CA GLU A 180 19.52 -0.04 -0.53
C GLU A 180 19.11 -0.76 0.78
#